data_3c6048b282e3c570dd1716adc2b29262
#
_entry.id   3c6048b282e3c570dd1716adc2b29262
#
_cell.length_a   1.000
_cell.length_b   1.000
_cell.length_c   1.000
_cell.angle_alpha   90.00
_cell.angle_beta   90.00
_cell.angle_gamma   90.00
#
_symmetry.space_group_name_H-M   'P 1'
#
loop_
_entity.id
_entity.type
_entity.pdbx_description
1 polymer ?
#
loop_
_entity_poly.entity_id
_entity_poly.type
_entity_poly.pdbx_seq_one_letter_code
_entity_poly.pdbx_strand_id
1 'polypeptide(L)'
;QLPYLRARFEGLKKHHFFESMKHSSDREEIRSWAPLLVDGRDENQPIAATHMDGGTDVNFGEISRNFCEWLDEQDDCETHFGHRVVDLEKKEKGWLVTVRDEGTREKRQIEAGFVFIGAGGGSLPLLQKSGIPEVKGYGGFPIGGQWMITRNPEVVKKHTAKVYGQALGAAPTMAVPHLDTRVID
;
A
#
# COMPACT_ATOMS: atom_id res chain seq x y z
N GLN A 1 17.71 -7.54 19.65
CA GLN A 1 16.85 -7.39 18.44
C GLN A 1 17.17 -8.42 17.35
N LEU A 2 18.45 -8.74 17.09
CA LEU A 2 18.81 -9.80 16.13
C LEU A 2 18.22 -11.18 16.53
N PRO A 3 18.22 -11.60 17.80
CA PRO A 3 17.56 -12.84 18.21
C PRO A 3 16.05 -12.84 17.91
N TYR A 4 15.38 -11.69 18.05
CA TYR A 4 13.96 -11.56 17.71
C TYR A 4 13.71 -11.77 16.21
N LEU A 5 14.52 -11.19 15.32
CA LEU A 5 14.40 -11.40 13.88
C LEU A 5 14.56 -12.88 13.52
N ARG A 6 15.52 -13.56 14.13
CA ARG A 6 15.72 -15.00 13.93
C ARG A 6 14.54 -15.83 14.41
N ALA A 7 14.03 -15.56 15.61
CA ALA A 7 12.85 -16.27 16.13
C ALA A 7 11.61 -16.07 15.24
N ARG A 8 11.42 -14.86 14.72
CA ARG A 8 10.36 -14.54 13.77
C ARG A 8 10.54 -15.31 12.45
N PHE A 9 11.76 -15.36 11.93
CA PHE A 9 12.09 -16.15 10.74
C PHE A 9 11.75 -17.64 10.93
N GLU A 10 12.18 -18.25 12.05
CA GLU A 10 11.90 -19.68 12.33
C GLU A 10 10.40 -19.96 12.47
N GLY A 11 9.63 -19.01 12.96
CA GLY A 11 8.17 -19.09 13.01
C GLY A 11 7.53 -19.02 11.62
N LEU A 12 7.91 -18.02 10.83
CA LEU A 12 7.35 -17.76 9.51
C LEU A 12 7.68 -18.87 8.50
N LYS A 13 8.91 -19.39 8.52
CA LYS A 13 9.38 -20.43 7.61
C LYS A 13 8.55 -21.72 7.66
N LYS A 14 7.78 -21.93 8.72
CA LYS A 14 6.86 -23.08 8.85
C LYS A 14 5.60 -22.93 7.99
N HIS A 15 5.33 -21.74 7.50
CA HIS A 15 4.17 -21.46 6.67
C HIS A 15 4.55 -21.51 5.19
N HIS A 16 3.74 -22.17 4.37
CA HIS A 16 4.02 -22.45 2.95
C HIS A 16 4.37 -21.18 2.14
N PHE A 17 3.83 -20.01 2.47
CA PHE A 17 4.19 -18.76 1.79
C PHE A 17 5.63 -18.29 2.05
N PHE A 18 6.28 -18.79 3.09
CA PHE A 18 7.60 -18.36 3.52
C PHE A 18 8.67 -19.45 3.49
N GLU A 19 8.39 -20.60 2.85
CA GLU A 19 9.35 -21.72 2.74
C GLU A 19 10.67 -21.32 2.08
N SER A 20 10.62 -20.41 1.09
CA SER A 20 11.80 -19.91 0.38
C SER A 20 12.56 -18.81 1.14
N MET A 21 12.02 -18.33 2.27
CA MET A 21 12.66 -17.27 3.04
C MET A 21 14.02 -17.72 3.54
N LYS A 22 15.00 -16.83 3.42
CA LYS A 22 16.37 -16.96 3.95
C LYS A 22 16.56 -16.01 5.11
N HIS A 23 17.48 -16.36 5.99
CA HIS A 23 17.94 -15.49 7.08
C HIS A 23 19.47 -15.49 7.07
N SER A 24 20.06 -14.32 7.19
CA SER A 24 21.51 -14.18 7.33
C SER A 24 21.89 -13.11 8.34
N SER A 25 23.04 -13.32 8.97
CA SER A 25 23.79 -12.31 9.72
C SER A 25 25.17 -12.06 9.07
N ASP A 26 25.43 -12.72 7.95
CA ASP A 26 26.63 -12.50 7.16
C ASP A 26 26.49 -11.22 6.33
N ARG A 27 27.47 -10.35 6.45
CA ARG A 27 27.45 -9.01 5.82
C ARG A 27 27.53 -9.07 4.32
N GLU A 28 28.32 -9.99 3.78
CA GLU A 28 28.51 -10.12 2.34
C GLU A 28 27.29 -10.79 1.68
N GLU A 29 26.68 -11.74 2.37
CA GLU A 29 25.42 -12.30 1.91
C GLU A 29 24.31 -11.24 1.88
N ILE A 30 24.17 -10.42 2.93
CA ILE A 30 23.21 -9.31 2.94
C ILE A 30 23.55 -8.27 1.88
N ARG A 31 24.82 -7.99 1.63
CA ARG A 31 25.27 -7.10 0.55
C ARG A 31 24.83 -7.63 -0.82
N SER A 32 24.88 -8.94 -1.04
CA SER A 32 24.44 -9.53 -2.30
C SER A 32 22.93 -9.36 -2.55
N TRP A 33 22.13 -9.29 -1.50
CA TRP A 33 20.68 -9.05 -1.60
C TRP A 33 20.33 -7.57 -1.76
N ALA A 34 20.99 -6.70 -1.01
CA ALA A 34 20.72 -5.27 -1.00
C ALA A 34 21.96 -4.47 -0.59
N PRO A 35 22.84 -4.12 -1.57
CA PRO A 35 24.12 -3.47 -1.28
C PRO A 35 24.01 -2.20 -0.45
N LEU A 36 23.00 -1.38 -0.72
CA LEU A 36 22.80 -0.10 -0.02
C LEU A 36 22.45 -0.24 1.46
N LEU A 37 22.12 -1.43 1.94
CA LEU A 37 21.94 -1.69 3.37
C LEU A 37 23.26 -1.82 4.11
N VAL A 38 24.32 -2.12 3.40
CA VAL A 38 25.65 -2.40 3.96
C VAL A 38 26.64 -1.28 3.66
N ASP A 39 26.54 -0.66 2.50
CA ASP A 39 27.43 0.41 2.07
C ASP A 39 27.33 1.61 3.03
N GLY A 40 28.51 2.08 3.50
CA GLY A 40 28.60 3.20 4.45
C GLY A 40 28.22 2.90 5.90
N ARG A 41 27.85 1.65 6.23
CA ARG A 41 27.57 1.23 7.58
C ARG A 41 28.87 0.83 8.32
N ASP A 42 28.96 1.19 9.62
CA ASP A 42 30.07 0.76 10.47
C ASP A 42 30.24 -0.76 10.43
N GLU A 43 31.48 -1.20 10.17
CA GLU A 43 31.82 -2.63 10.04
C GLU A 43 31.53 -3.43 11.33
N ASN A 44 31.67 -2.79 12.48
CA ASN A 44 31.42 -3.41 13.78
C ASN A 44 29.94 -3.44 14.16
N GLN A 45 29.08 -2.75 13.42
CA GLN A 45 27.65 -2.76 13.70
C GLN A 45 27.05 -4.10 13.31
N PRO A 46 26.46 -4.87 14.27
CA PRO A 46 25.81 -6.13 13.95
C PRO A 46 24.61 -5.90 13.03
N ILE A 47 24.46 -6.74 12.02
CA ILE A 47 23.32 -6.74 11.10
C ILE A 47 22.73 -8.13 10.96
N ALA A 48 21.46 -8.21 10.65
CA ALA A 48 20.81 -9.42 10.17
C ALA A 48 19.64 -9.02 9.25
N ALA A 49 19.32 -9.87 8.31
CA ALA A 49 18.20 -9.69 7.41
C ALA A 49 17.49 -11.03 7.14
N THR A 50 16.22 -10.92 6.76
CA THR A 50 15.50 -12.00 6.08
C THR A 50 15.25 -11.58 4.65
N HIS A 51 15.28 -12.51 3.73
CA HIS A 51 15.16 -12.29 2.29
C HIS A 51 14.21 -13.28 1.64
N MET A 52 13.42 -12.81 0.68
CA MET A 52 12.59 -13.63 -0.21
C MET A 52 12.66 -13.07 -1.62
N ASP A 53 12.77 -13.96 -2.60
CA ASP A 53 12.83 -13.59 -4.03
C ASP A 53 11.44 -13.40 -4.67
N GLY A 54 10.37 -13.79 -3.98
CA GLY A 54 9.00 -13.82 -4.52
C GLY A 54 8.26 -12.48 -4.56
N GLY A 55 8.93 -11.35 -4.27
CA GLY A 55 8.33 -10.03 -4.33
C GLY A 55 8.43 -9.40 -5.72
N THR A 56 7.47 -8.54 -6.05
CA THR A 56 7.55 -7.70 -7.25
C THR A 56 7.06 -6.28 -6.95
N ASP A 57 7.63 -5.30 -7.60
CA ASP A 57 7.08 -3.94 -7.63
C ASP A 57 6.15 -3.81 -8.83
N VAL A 58 5.08 -3.03 -8.66
CA VAL A 58 4.09 -2.83 -9.71
C VAL A 58 3.80 -1.34 -9.88
N ASN A 59 3.58 -0.93 -11.12
CA ASN A 59 3.05 0.38 -11.43
C ASN A 59 1.53 0.37 -11.22
N PHE A 60 1.09 0.82 -10.03
CA PHE A 60 -0.33 0.85 -9.69
C PHE A 60 -1.14 1.80 -10.58
N GLY A 61 -0.52 2.86 -11.09
CA GLY A 61 -1.16 3.77 -12.05
C GLY A 61 -1.51 3.05 -13.34
N GLU A 62 -0.54 2.31 -13.89
CA GLU A 62 -0.72 1.52 -15.11
C GLU A 62 -1.76 0.42 -14.93
N ILE A 63 -1.68 -0.33 -13.84
CA ILE A 63 -2.68 -1.37 -13.54
C ILE A 63 -4.08 -0.77 -13.46
N SER A 64 -4.23 0.40 -12.82
CA SER A 64 -5.53 1.06 -12.70
C SER A 64 -6.06 1.53 -14.06
N ARG A 65 -5.19 2.07 -14.93
CA ARG A 65 -5.55 2.44 -16.30
C ARG A 65 -6.04 1.23 -17.09
N ASN A 66 -5.27 0.15 -17.07
CA ASN A 66 -5.61 -1.07 -17.79
C ASN A 66 -6.95 -1.67 -17.32
N PHE A 67 -7.23 -1.64 -16.01
CA PHE A 67 -8.53 -2.08 -15.51
C PHE A 67 -9.68 -1.17 -15.95
N CYS A 68 -9.49 0.13 -15.97
CA CYS A 68 -10.50 1.06 -16.44
C CYS A 68 -10.76 0.90 -17.95
N GLU A 69 -9.71 0.76 -18.75
CA GLU A 69 -9.81 0.48 -20.19
C GLU A 69 -10.57 -0.83 -20.45
N TRP A 70 -10.24 -1.89 -19.71
CA TRP A 70 -10.95 -3.16 -19.83
C TRP A 70 -12.43 -3.04 -19.42
N LEU A 71 -12.75 -2.27 -18.38
CA LEU A 71 -14.14 -2.03 -17.97
C LEU A 71 -14.93 -1.24 -19.03
N ASP A 72 -14.30 -0.25 -19.66
CA ASP A 72 -14.94 0.56 -20.70
C ASP A 72 -15.26 -0.26 -21.98
N GLU A 73 -14.61 -1.41 -22.17
CA GLU A 73 -14.90 -2.37 -23.24
C GLU A 73 -16.10 -3.28 -22.92
N GLN A 74 -16.63 -3.26 -21.70
CA GLN A 74 -17.77 -4.09 -21.31
C GLN A 74 -19.09 -3.35 -21.53
N ASP A 75 -20.03 -3.97 -22.21
CA ASP A 75 -21.34 -3.36 -22.56
C ASP A 75 -22.22 -2.97 -21.36
N ASP A 76 -21.95 -3.57 -20.20
CA ASP A 76 -22.71 -3.40 -18.96
C ASP A 76 -21.97 -2.58 -17.88
N CYS A 77 -20.85 -1.97 -18.22
CA CYS A 77 -20.03 -1.13 -17.35
C CYS A 77 -19.93 0.30 -17.87
N GLU A 78 -19.94 1.26 -16.97
CA GLU A 78 -19.66 2.66 -17.28
C GLU A 78 -18.65 3.24 -16.28
N THR A 79 -17.55 3.83 -16.80
CA THR A 79 -16.54 4.49 -15.99
C THR A 79 -16.67 6.00 -16.10
N HIS A 80 -16.85 6.69 -14.98
CA HIS A 80 -17.00 8.14 -14.92
C HIS A 80 -15.83 8.78 -14.20
N PHE A 81 -14.81 9.22 -14.94
CA PHE A 81 -13.70 10.00 -14.39
C PHE A 81 -14.11 11.45 -14.06
N GLY A 82 -13.35 12.11 -13.20
CA GLY A 82 -13.65 13.50 -12.80
C GLY A 82 -14.91 13.64 -11.97
N HIS A 83 -15.49 12.55 -11.49
CA HIS A 83 -16.70 12.56 -10.69
C HIS A 83 -16.41 12.11 -9.25
N ARG A 84 -17.04 12.74 -8.30
CA ARG A 84 -16.92 12.44 -6.88
C ARG A 84 -18.26 12.07 -6.26
N VAL A 85 -18.35 10.92 -5.63
CA VAL A 85 -19.48 10.61 -4.74
C VAL A 85 -19.39 11.51 -3.51
N VAL A 86 -20.42 12.32 -3.29
CA VAL A 86 -20.46 13.30 -2.20
C VAL A 86 -21.46 12.94 -1.13
N ASP A 87 -22.42 12.07 -1.42
CA ASP A 87 -23.41 11.59 -0.46
C ASP A 87 -23.95 10.21 -0.80
N LEU A 88 -24.38 9.48 0.23
CA LEU A 88 -25.00 8.17 0.15
C LEU A 88 -26.21 8.13 1.10
N GLU A 89 -27.37 7.92 0.56
CA GLU A 89 -28.59 7.79 1.33
C GLU A 89 -29.20 6.39 1.13
N LYS A 90 -29.40 5.66 2.22
CA LYS A 90 -30.07 4.37 2.17
C LYS A 90 -31.57 4.57 1.94
N LYS A 91 -32.12 3.86 0.97
CA LYS A 91 -33.54 3.80 0.65
C LYS A 91 -34.13 2.47 1.11
N GLU A 92 -35.44 2.34 1.01
CA GLU A 92 -36.12 1.08 1.30
C GLU A 92 -35.60 -0.07 0.43
N LYS A 93 -35.32 0.23 -0.86
CA LYS A 93 -34.67 -0.69 -1.80
C LYS A 93 -33.43 -0.01 -2.38
N GLY A 94 -32.23 -0.42 -1.91
CA GLY A 94 -30.98 0.08 -2.46
C GLY A 94 -30.53 1.43 -1.87
N TRP A 95 -29.96 2.26 -2.73
CA TRP A 95 -29.22 3.47 -2.34
C TRP A 95 -29.51 4.62 -3.32
N LEU A 96 -29.51 5.84 -2.81
CA LEU A 96 -29.42 7.06 -3.61
C LEU A 96 -28.02 7.62 -3.46
N VAL A 97 -27.28 7.62 -4.55
CA VAL A 97 -25.89 8.08 -4.64
C VAL A 97 -25.88 9.48 -5.25
N THR A 98 -25.37 10.46 -4.50
CA THR A 98 -25.18 11.80 -5.04
C THR A 98 -23.75 11.95 -5.56
N VAL A 99 -23.63 12.22 -6.85
CA VAL A 99 -22.36 12.37 -7.56
C VAL A 99 -22.22 13.83 -7.99
N ARG A 100 -21.01 14.38 -7.83
CA ARG A 100 -20.64 15.71 -8.28
C ARG A 100 -19.59 15.63 -9.38
N ASP A 101 -19.82 16.29 -10.48
CA ASP A 101 -18.80 16.55 -11.48
C ASP A 101 -17.79 17.56 -10.93
N GLU A 102 -16.51 17.22 -10.93
CA GLU A 102 -15.46 18.10 -10.34
C GLU A 102 -15.10 19.27 -11.25
N GLY A 103 -15.40 19.20 -12.56
CA GLY A 103 -15.20 20.30 -13.51
C GLY A 103 -16.30 21.35 -13.46
N THR A 104 -17.57 20.91 -13.61
CA THR A 104 -18.75 21.79 -13.65
C THR A 104 -19.32 22.10 -12.26
N ARG A 105 -19.01 21.29 -11.27
CA ARG A 105 -19.58 21.33 -9.89
C ARG A 105 -21.06 20.94 -9.84
N GLU A 106 -21.65 20.54 -10.92
CA GLU A 106 -23.02 20.06 -10.98
C GLU A 106 -23.18 18.75 -10.23
N LYS A 107 -24.34 18.55 -9.63
CA LYS A 107 -24.67 17.32 -8.91
C LYS A 107 -25.76 16.55 -9.64
N ARG A 108 -25.63 15.23 -9.68
CA ARG A 108 -26.68 14.31 -10.12
C ARG A 108 -26.90 13.22 -9.10
N GLN A 109 -28.06 12.60 -9.13
CA GLN A 109 -28.40 11.47 -8.27
C GLN A 109 -28.57 10.21 -9.10
N ILE A 110 -28.08 9.11 -8.59
CA ILE A 110 -28.13 7.79 -9.22
C ILE A 110 -28.73 6.82 -8.20
N GLU A 111 -29.75 6.09 -8.61
CA GLU A 111 -30.28 4.97 -7.83
C GLU A 111 -29.44 3.71 -8.08
N ALA A 112 -29.07 3.00 -7.01
CA ALA A 112 -28.26 1.79 -7.10
C ALA A 112 -28.80 0.72 -6.14
N GLY A 113 -28.92 -0.50 -6.61
CA GLY A 113 -29.29 -1.64 -5.76
C GLY A 113 -28.22 -2.00 -4.73
N PHE A 114 -26.96 -1.76 -5.09
CA PHE A 114 -25.79 -2.03 -4.26
C PHE A 114 -24.72 -0.96 -4.47
N VAL A 115 -23.93 -0.64 -3.42
CA VAL A 115 -22.80 0.29 -3.48
C VAL A 115 -21.59 -0.37 -2.85
N PHE A 116 -20.48 -0.43 -3.60
CA PHE A 116 -19.17 -0.80 -3.08
C PHE A 116 -18.32 0.47 -2.90
N ILE A 117 -17.79 0.68 -1.69
CA ILE A 117 -16.97 1.86 -1.37
C ILE A 117 -15.50 1.48 -1.44
N GLY A 118 -14.86 1.71 -2.58
CA GLY A 118 -13.43 1.52 -2.81
C GLY A 118 -12.62 2.83 -2.84
N ALA A 119 -13.02 3.83 -2.07
CA ALA A 119 -12.54 5.22 -2.18
C ALA A 119 -11.25 5.53 -1.38
N GLY A 120 -10.47 4.52 -0.99
CA GLY A 120 -9.23 4.72 -0.23
C GLY A 120 -9.45 5.59 1.02
N GLY A 121 -8.72 6.69 1.17
CA GLY A 121 -8.89 7.64 2.28
C GLY A 121 -10.25 8.33 2.34
N GLY A 122 -11.02 8.33 1.26
CA GLY A 122 -12.39 8.82 1.18
C GLY A 122 -13.45 7.82 1.65
N SER A 123 -13.09 6.57 1.89
CA SER A 123 -14.06 5.51 2.22
C SER A 123 -14.76 5.76 3.55
N LEU A 124 -14.02 6.12 4.60
CA LEU A 124 -14.61 6.34 5.92
C LEU A 124 -15.64 7.49 5.94
N PRO A 125 -15.36 8.68 5.39
CA PRO A 125 -16.36 9.74 5.26
C PRO A 125 -17.63 9.33 4.51
N LEU A 126 -17.50 8.55 3.43
CA LEU A 126 -18.66 8.04 2.68
C LEU A 126 -19.44 7.01 3.50
N LEU A 127 -18.73 6.10 4.17
CA LEU A 127 -19.33 5.11 5.00
C LEU A 127 -20.10 5.73 6.18
N GLN A 128 -19.57 6.80 6.80
CA GLN A 128 -20.28 7.55 7.85
C GLN A 128 -21.56 8.23 7.31
N LYS A 129 -21.55 8.71 6.06
CA LYS A 129 -22.73 9.28 5.39
C LYS A 129 -23.79 8.23 5.05
N SER A 130 -23.42 6.98 4.90
CA SER A 130 -24.36 5.90 4.57
C SER A 130 -25.44 5.66 5.63
N GLY A 131 -25.22 6.18 6.85
CA GLY A 131 -26.16 5.98 7.96
C GLY A 131 -26.19 4.55 8.52
N ILE A 132 -25.24 3.69 8.13
CA ILE A 132 -25.13 2.32 8.66
C ILE A 132 -24.73 2.38 10.12
N PRO A 133 -25.54 1.80 11.06
CA PRO A 133 -25.30 1.94 12.50
C PRO A 133 -23.95 1.39 12.96
N GLU A 134 -23.46 0.34 12.33
CA GLU A 134 -22.23 -0.37 12.67
C GLU A 134 -20.98 0.51 12.46
N VAL A 135 -21.09 1.58 11.67
CA VAL A 135 -19.98 2.50 11.40
C VAL A 135 -19.84 3.57 12.48
N LYS A 136 -20.86 3.72 13.33
CA LYS A 136 -20.85 4.76 14.35
C LYS A 136 -19.70 4.58 15.33
N GLY A 137 -18.89 5.62 15.49
CA GLY A 137 -17.73 5.62 16.38
C GLY A 137 -16.42 5.15 15.74
N TYR A 138 -16.42 4.71 14.48
CA TYR A 138 -15.18 4.47 13.75
C TYR A 138 -14.56 5.78 13.31
N GLY A 139 -13.25 5.90 13.51
CA GLY A 139 -12.44 7.04 13.09
C GLY A 139 -11.15 6.57 12.41
N GLY A 140 -10.56 7.43 11.59
CA GLY A 140 -9.23 7.22 11.02
C GLY A 140 -8.19 7.98 11.85
N PHE A 141 -7.02 7.37 12.04
CA PHE A 141 -5.85 8.04 12.57
C PHE A 141 -4.78 8.11 11.48
N PRO A 142 -4.76 9.17 10.66
CA PRO A 142 -3.80 9.29 9.56
C PRO A 142 -2.40 9.54 10.12
N ILE A 143 -1.42 8.78 9.63
CA ILE A 143 -0.02 8.93 9.95
C ILE A 143 0.70 9.42 8.70
N GLY A 144 1.36 10.57 8.77
CA GLY A 144 2.20 11.09 7.72
C GLY A 144 3.56 10.39 7.67
N GLY A 145 4.13 10.27 6.48
CA GLY A 145 5.49 9.81 6.27
C GLY A 145 6.31 10.85 5.52
N GLN A 146 7.62 10.84 5.74
CA GLN A 146 8.58 11.65 4.98
C GLN A 146 9.38 10.75 4.07
N TRP A 147 9.56 11.15 2.82
CA TRP A 147 10.29 10.42 1.82
C TRP A 147 11.49 11.22 1.33
N MET A 148 12.65 10.60 1.36
CA MET A 148 13.81 11.08 0.63
C MET A 148 13.88 10.33 -0.69
N ILE A 149 13.92 11.05 -1.79
CA ILE A 149 13.86 10.48 -3.14
C ILE A 149 15.17 10.79 -3.87
N THR A 150 15.77 9.78 -4.48
CA THR A 150 16.86 9.95 -5.43
C THR A 150 16.46 9.43 -6.81
N ARG A 151 16.86 10.16 -7.85
CA ARG A 151 16.76 9.74 -9.25
C ARG A 151 18.13 9.49 -9.87
N ASN A 152 19.19 9.47 -9.05
CA ASN A 152 20.54 9.16 -9.54
C ASN A 152 20.60 7.70 -10.01
N PRO A 153 20.82 7.43 -11.31
CA PRO A 153 20.82 6.08 -11.86
C PRO A 153 21.91 5.19 -11.24
N GLU A 154 23.03 5.78 -10.81
CA GLU A 154 24.11 5.02 -10.16
C GLU A 154 23.73 4.52 -8.74
N VAL A 155 22.77 5.15 -8.12
CA VAL A 155 22.21 4.70 -6.84
C VAL A 155 21.06 3.73 -7.09
N VAL A 156 20.12 4.11 -7.96
CA VAL A 156 18.90 3.33 -8.24
C VAL A 156 19.23 1.92 -8.73
N LYS A 157 20.17 1.78 -9.65
CA LYS A 157 20.58 0.47 -10.20
C LYS A 157 21.17 -0.51 -9.18
N LYS A 158 21.61 0.00 -8.02
CA LYS A 158 22.16 -0.84 -6.94
C LYS A 158 21.10 -1.43 -6.03
N HIS A 159 19.84 -1.05 -6.20
CA HIS A 159 18.79 -1.46 -5.27
C HIS A 159 17.55 -1.96 -6.01
N THR A 160 17.32 -3.26 -5.94
CA THR A 160 16.19 -3.94 -6.58
C THR A 160 15.21 -4.55 -5.57
N ALA A 161 15.53 -4.43 -4.27
CA ALA A 161 14.73 -5.00 -3.20
C ALA A 161 13.75 -3.97 -2.61
N LYS A 162 12.65 -4.46 -2.05
CA LYS A 162 11.82 -3.70 -1.13
C LYS A 162 12.22 -4.06 0.29
N VAL A 163 12.76 -3.09 1.02
CA VAL A 163 13.32 -3.32 2.35
C VAL A 163 12.47 -2.64 3.41
N TYR A 164 12.19 -3.38 4.47
CA TYR A 164 11.62 -2.86 5.71
C TYR A 164 12.68 -2.93 6.80
N GLY A 165 13.05 -1.78 7.33
CA GLY A 165 13.97 -1.68 8.45
C GLY A 165 13.29 -1.97 9.78
N GLN A 166 14.03 -1.81 10.85
CA GLN A 166 13.53 -2.00 12.19
C GLN A 166 12.88 -0.72 12.73
N ALA A 167 11.72 -0.85 13.37
CA ALA A 167 11.12 0.23 14.12
C ALA A 167 12.00 0.66 15.30
N LEU A 168 12.15 1.96 15.50
CA LEU A 168 12.91 2.54 16.60
C LEU A 168 11.98 2.71 17.82
N GLY A 169 12.27 1.99 18.91
CA GLY A 169 11.63 2.16 20.21
C GLY A 169 10.13 1.91 20.22
N ALA A 170 9.38 2.79 20.88
CA ALA A 170 7.91 2.74 21.02
C ALA A 170 7.16 3.35 19.82
N ALA A 171 7.82 3.53 18.68
CA ALA A 171 7.15 4.00 17.47
C ALA A 171 6.01 3.06 17.04
N PRO A 172 4.91 3.59 16.49
CA PRO A 172 3.86 2.76 15.94
C PRO A 172 4.42 1.76 14.94
N THR A 173 3.84 0.57 14.88
CA THR A 173 4.29 -0.52 13.99
C THR A 173 4.35 -0.14 12.51
N MET A 174 3.67 0.94 12.12
CA MET A 174 3.71 1.52 10.78
C MET A 174 4.91 2.44 10.52
N ALA A 175 5.64 2.85 11.57
CA ALA A 175 6.75 3.80 11.47
C ALA A 175 8.10 3.06 11.34
N VAL A 176 8.20 2.14 10.39
CA VAL A 176 9.46 1.47 10.06
C VAL A 176 10.14 2.16 8.88
N PRO A 177 11.47 2.35 8.90
CA PRO A 177 12.19 2.84 7.74
C PRO A 177 12.02 1.87 6.55
N HIS A 178 11.79 2.43 5.37
CA HIS A 178 11.71 1.67 4.13
C HIS A 178 12.82 2.11 3.19
N LEU A 179 13.34 1.19 2.40
CA LEU A 179 14.22 1.48 1.28
C LEU A 179 13.71 0.71 0.07
N ASP A 180 13.12 1.43 -0.88
CA ASP A 180 12.42 0.85 -2.02
C ASP A 180 12.90 1.50 -3.31
N THR A 181 13.05 0.72 -4.36
CA THR A 181 13.02 1.24 -5.73
C THR A 181 11.57 1.16 -6.22
N ARG A 182 11.10 2.23 -6.86
CA ARG A 182 9.74 2.33 -7.40
C ARG A 182 9.78 2.52 -8.90
N VAL A 183 8.92 1.76 -9.59
CA VAL A 183 8.58 2.01 -10.99
C VAL A 183 7.38 2.96 -10.98
N ILE A 184 7.61 4.18 -11.41
CA ILE A 184 6.59 5.23 -11.53
C ILE A 184 6.76 5.93 -12.87
N ASP A 185 5.67 6.34 -13.48
CA ASP A 185 5.64 7.14 -14.72
C ASP A 185 6.01 8.60 -14.46
#